data_8f074f41a94d8be0e93730dba8ab8d19
#
_entry.id   8f074f41a94d8be0e93730dba8ab8d19
#
_cell.length_a   1.000
_cell.length_b   1.000
_cell.length_c   1.000
_cell.angle_alpha   90.00
_cell.angle_beta   90.00
_cell.angle_gamma   90.00
#
_symmetry.space_group_name_H-M   'P 1'
#
loop_
_entity.id
_entity.type
_entity.pdbx_description
1 polymer ?
#
loop_
_entity_poly.entity_id
_entity_poly.type
_entity_poly.pdbx_seq_one_letter_code
_entity_poly.pdbx_strand_id
1 'polypeptide(L)'
;MSLALSSSRPRRRPRYRLRRVLVEAASAVLGIVIAIWSLVPVYNMLLIALDPEGDDEYAGVLWPDGASLDSFRVLWTEGVDDVEHIWQQFGNSIYIGLAVMILTVLIGSLASFAVGRMRLCKNWTLTNFALITFVIPSSTLLIPFFRVIHLYGLSDNLWAVIAAEVTFATPYAILVLQQAGTLIPIEFDEAARIDGASVLQVYLRIYLPLMAPALAAVGTYALLFAWNDYLYQYLLLTSPKNTTVAVALEQFFDDDDSPWNYMMAVAIVYSVPPIAIFYALRRYMASGLTLGGVKG
;
A
#
# COMPACT_ATOMS: atom_id res chain seq x y z
N MET A 1 -33.34 52.00 -37.92
CA MET A 1 -32.91 50.90 -38.81
C MET A 1 -31.95 50.00 -38.03
N SER A 2 -32.50 48.97 -37.34
CA SER A 2 -31.79 48.12 -36.44
C SER A 2 -31.40 46.82 -37.15
N LEU A 3 -30.10 46.61 -37.33
CA LEU A 3 -29.54 45.36 -37.88
C LEU A 3 -29.41 44.33 -36.77
N ALA A 4 -30.32 43.37 -36.75
CA ALA A 4 -30.22 42.17 -35.91
C ALA A 4 -29.13 41.24 -36.44
N LEU A 5 -27.98 41.17 -35.75
CA LEU A 5 -26.95 40.17 -36.01
C LEU A 5 -27.40 38.82 -35.47
N SER A 6 -27.88 37.96 -36.36
CA SER A 6 -28.17 36.56 -36.11
C SER A 6 -26.86 35.80 -35.84
N SER A 7 -26.59 35.49 -34.57
CA SER A 7 -25.48 34.60 -34.18
C SER A 7 -25.82 33.13 -34.49
N SER A 8 -25.44 32.65 -35.68
CA SER A 8 -25.50 31.24 -36.01
C SER A 8 -24.46 30.45 -35.21
N ARG A 9 -24.90 29.75 -34.17
CA ARG A 9 -24.05 28.77 -33.44
C ARG A 9 -23.60 27.69 -34.43
N PRO A 10 -22.30 27.40 -34.55
CA PRO A 10 -21.82 26.36 -35.44
C PRO A 10 -22.36 24.98 -34.98
N ARG A 11 -23.18 24.35 -35.86
CA ARG A 11 -23.64 22.97 -35.68
C ARG A 11 -22.41 22.06 -35.70
N ARG A 12 -22.01 21.54 -34.54
CA ARG A 12 -20.92 20.55 -34.40
C ARG A 12 -21.23 19.33 -35.29
N ARG A 13 -20.34 19.04 -36.24
CA ARG A 13 -20.49 18.03 -37.29
C ARG A 13 -20.72 16.65 -36.70
N PRO A 14 -21.65 15.81 -37.19
CA PRO A 14 -22.01 14.49 -36.66
C PRO A 14 -20.84 13.50 -36.57
N ARG A 15 -19.82 13.63 -37.43
CA ARG A 15 -18.61 12.81 -37.43
C ARG A 15 -17.80 12.88 -36.10
N TYR A 16 -17.81 14.01 -35.41
CA TYR A 16 -17.13 14.12 -34.09
C TYR A 16 -17.84 13.38 -32.99
N ARG A 17 -19.18 13.30 -33.03
CA ARG A 17 -19.97 12.51 -32.09
C ARG A 17 -19.73 11.02 -32.27
N LEU A 18 -19.74 10.51 -33.48
CA LEU A 18 -19.51 9.09 -33.76
C LEU A 18 -18.10 8.66 -33.34
N ARG A 19 -17.06 9.44 -33.69
CA ARG A 19 -15.69 9.14 -33.27
C ARG A 19 -15.54 9.13 -31.73
N ARG A 20 -16.19 10.05 -31.05
CA ARG A 20 -16.18 10.12 -29.59
C ARG A 20 -16.85 8.90 -28.96
N VAL A 21 -18.03 8.52 -29.44
CA VAL A 21 -18.75 7.32 -28.98
C VAL A 21 -17.91 6.06 -29.22
N LEU A 22 -17.27 5.94 -30.40
CA LEU A 22 -16.41 4.80 -30.70
C LEU A 22 -15.18 4.72 -29.76
N VAL A 23 -14.56 5.86 -29.46
CA VAL A 23 -13.42 5.93 -28.51
C VAL A 23 -13.87 5.60 -27.09
N GLU A 24 -15.01 6.12 -26.64
CA GLU A 24 -15.59 5.83 -25.33
C GLU A 24 -15.98 4.33 -25.21
N ALA A 25 -16.59 3.77 -26.26
CA ALA A 25 -16.92 2.34 -26.30
C ALA A 25 -15.65 1.45 -26.30
N ALA A 26 -14.66 1.80 -27.14
CA ALA A 26 -13.39 1.06 -27.18
C ALA A 26 -12.64 1.13 -25.84
N SER A 27 -12.62 2.29 -25.18
CA SER A 27 -12.00 2.43 -23.85
C SER A 27 -12.77 1.66 -22.77
N ALA A 28 -14.10 1.61 -22.85
CA ALA A 28 -14.91 0.81 -21.93
C ALA A 28 -14.66 -0.69 -22.13
N VAL A 29 -14.63 -1.17 -23.38
CA VAL A 29 -14.31 -2.57 -23.69
C VAL A 29 -12.90 -2.94 -23.20
N LEU A 30 -11.92 -2.10 -23.47
CA LEU A 30 -10.54 -2.29 -23.00
C LEU A 30 -10.51 -2.36 -21.45
N GLY A 31 -11.22 -1.44 -20.79
CA GLY A 31 -11.34 -1.44 -19.33
C GLY A 31 -11.95 -2.72 -18.77
N ILE A 32 -13.00 -3.24 -19.40
CA ILE A 32 -13.64 -4.51 -19.03
C ILE A 32 -12.67 -5.69 -19.23
N VAL A 33 -11.96 -5.74 -20.36
CA VAL A 33 -10.97 -6.79 -20.63
C VAL A 33 -9.86 -6.79 -19.59
N ILE A 34 -9.32 -5.61 -19.26
CA ILE A 34 -8.29 -5.48 -18.22
C ILE A 34 -8.84 -5.90 -16.85
N ALA A 35 -10.07 -5.51 -16.52
CA ALA A 35 -10.70 -5.89 -15.25
C ALA A 35 -10.89 -7.40 -15.15
N ILE A 36 -11.41 -8.04 -16.20
CA ILE A 36 -11.56 -9.51 -16.25
C ILE A 36 -10.19 -10.17 -16.10
N TRP A 37 -9.21 -9.76 -16.89
CA TRP A 37 -7.85 -10.29 -16.84
C TRP A 37 -7.25 -10.20 -15.42
N SER A 38 -7.45 -9.07 -14.74
CA SER A 38 -6.95 -8.86 -13.37
C SER A 38 -7.69 -9.69 -12.31
N LEU A 39 -8.96 -10.04 -12.56
CA LEU A 39 -9.77 -10.82 -11.63
C LEU A 39 -9.61 -12.35 -11.82
N VAL A 40 -9.13 -12.81 -12.98
CA VAL A 40 -8.93 -14.25 -13.24
C VAL A 40 -8.07 -14.94 -12.18
N PRO A 41 -6.88 -14.41 -11.76
CA PRO A 41 -6.10 -15.06 -10.72
C PRO A 41 -6.84 -15.16 -9.38
N VAL A 42 -7.53 -14.09 -8.98
CA VAL A 42 -8.31 -14.06 -7.73
C VAL A 42 -9.50 -15.05 -7.79
N TYR A 43 -10.15 -15.13 -8.95
CA TYR A 43 -11.19 -16.10 -9.19
C TYR A 43 -10.66 -17.53 -9.08
N ASN A 44 -9.49 -17.82 -9.67
CA ASN A 44 -8.86 -19.13 -9.57
C ASN A 44 -8.52 -19.50 -8.12
N MET A 45 -7.94 -18.55 -7.36
CA MET A 45 -7.71 -18.76 -5.91
C MET A 45 -9.00 -19.12 -5.17
N LEU A 46 -10.11 -18.44 -5.50
CA LEU A 46 -11.41 -18.73 -4.89
C LEU A 46 -11.90 -20.14 -5.24
N LEU A 47 -11.73 -20.58 -6.49
CA LEU A 47 -12.14 -21.92 -6.92
C LEU A 47 -11.36 -23.01 -6.17
N ILE A 48 -10.05 -22.87 -6.05
CA ILE A 48 -9.20 -23.81 -5.30
C ILE A 48 -9.60 -23.80 -3.81
N ALA A 49 -9.86 -22.63 -3.23
CA ALA A 49 -10.30 -22.53 -1.83
C ALA A 49 -11.66 -23.18 -1.57
N LEU A 50 -12.51 -23.31 -2.59
CA LEU A 50 -13.83 -23.96 -2.50
C LEU A 50 -13.80 -25.45 -2.84
N ASP A 51 -12.68 -25.97 -3.36
CA ASP A 51 -12.53 -27.36 -3.70
C ASP A 51 -12.27 -28.20 -2.44
N PRO A 52 -13.14 -29.19 -2.12
CA PRO A 52 -12.96 -30.02 -0.94
C PRO A 52 -11.82 -31.04 -1.09
N GLU A 53 -11.45 -31.41 -2.29
CA GLU A 53 -10.41 -32.42 -2.55
C GLU A 53 -9.00 -31.81 -2.48
N GLY A 54 -8.87 -30.49 -2.61
CA GLY A 54 -7.60 -29.79 -2.50
C GLY A 54 -6.58 -30.15 -3.57
N ASP A 55 -7.08 -30.72 -4.69
CA ASP A 55 -6.24 -31.34 -5.71
C ASP A 55 -5.43 -30.29 -6.50
N ASP A 56 -4.14 -30.55 -6.71
CA ASP A 56 -3.22 -29.69 -7.46
C ASP A 56 -3.60 -29.57 -8.94
N GLU A 57 -4.35 -30.55 -9.45
CA GLU A 57 -4.81 -30.61 -10.83
C GLU A 57 -6.12 -29.83 -11.03
N TYR A 58 -6.13 -28.55 -10.74
CA TYR A 58 -7.25 -27.70 -11.13
C TYR A 58 -7.33 -27.57 -12.66
N ALA A 59 -8.01 -28.52 -13.27
CA ALA A 59 -8.11 -28.72 -14.73
C ALA A 59 -8.98 -27.68 -15.46
N GLY A 60 -8.94 -26.41 -15.09
CA GLY A 60 -9.64 -25.33 -15.78
C GLY A 60 -11.18 -25.41 -15.74
N VAL A 61 -11.73 -26.07 -14.74
CA VAL A 61 -13.17 -26.13 -14.49
C VAL A 61 -13.65 -24.75 -14.04
N LEU A 62 -14.80 -24.29 -14.55
CA LEU A 62 -15.35 -22.98 -14.17
C LEU A 62 -15.93 -22.96 -12.76
N TRP A 63 -16.28 -24.12 -12.20
CA TRP A 63 -16.80 -24.27 -10.85
C TRP A 63 -16.52 -25.69 -10.34
N PRO A 64 -15.97 -25.85 -9.10
CA PRO A 64 -15.62 -27.15 -8.56
C PRO A 64 -16.88 -27.98 -8.23
N ASP A 65 -16.82 -29.29 -8.47
CA ASP A 65 -17.86 -30.23 -8.06
C ASP A 65 -17.84 -30.36 -6.55
N GLY A 66 -19.01 -30.17 -5.91
CA GLY A 66 -19.10 -30.25 -4.44
C GLY A 66 -18.53 -29.04 -3.68
N ALA A 67 -18.45 -27.86 -4.32
CA ALA A 67 -17.93 -26.63 -3.71
C ALA A 67 -18.34 -26.47 -2.23
N SER A 68 -17.36 -26.29 -1.35
CA SER A 68 -17.51 -26.23 0.11
C SER A 68 -16.81 -24.99 0.68
N LEU A 69 -17.27 -24.54 1.84
CA LEU A 69 -16.59 -23.50 2.63
C LEU A 69 -15.71 -24.09 3.74
N ASP A 70 -15.45 -25.40 3.70
CA ASP A 70 -14.73 -26.08 4.77
C ASP A 70 -13.29 -25.56 4.91
N SER A 71 -12.62 -25.22 3.81
CA SER A 71 -11.28 -24.59 3.84
C SER A 71 -11.26 -23.26 4.62
N PHE A 72 -12.33 -22.46 4.54
CA PHE A 72 -12.47 -21.26 5.35
C PHE A 72 -12.85 -21.56 6.80
N ARG A 73 -13.58 -22.67 7.05
CA ARG A 73 -13.92 -23.12 8.42
C ARG A 73 -12.70 -23.58 9.18
N VAL A 74 -11.78 -24.27 8.53
CA VAL A 74 -10.53 -24.75 9.13
C VAL A 74 -9.74 -23.60 9.77
N LEU A 75 -9.78 -22.39 9.22
CA LEU A 75 -9.13 -21.22 9.82
C LEU A 75 -9.64 -20.87 11.23
N TRP A 76 -10.81 -21.38 11.62
CA TRP A 76 -11.45 -21.16 12.93
C TRP A 76 -11.41 -22.39 13.84
N THR A 77 -10.92 -23.52 13.34
CA THR A 77 -10.85 -24.78 14.09
C THR A 77 -9.41 -25.03 14.55
N GLU A 78 -9.25 -25.35 15.84
CA GLU A 78 -7.97 -25.79 16.38
C GLU A 78 -7.67 -27.23 15.92
N GLY A 79 -6.41 -27.55 15.64
CA GLY A 79 -5.96 -28.91 15.37
C GLY A 79 -5.60 -29.24 13.92
N VAL A 80 -5.42 -28.22 13.09
CA VAL A 80 -4.76 -28.35 11.79
C VAL A 80 -3.42 -27.64 11.90
N ASP A 81 -2.34 -28.38 11.86
CA ASP A 81 -0.98 -27.90 12.15
C ASP A 81 -0.59 -26.69 11.29
N ASP A 82 -0.94 -26.69 10.00
CA ASP A 82 -0.59 -25.64 9.05
C ASP A 82 -1.24 -24.28 9.34
N VAL A 83 -2.35 -24.24 10.07
CA VAL A 83 -3.11 -23.00 10.36
C VAL A 83 -3.33 -22.75 11.86
N GLU A 84 -2.71 -23.54 12.74
CA GLU A 84 -2.91 -23.45 14.20
C GLU A 84 -2.70 -22.03 14.75
N HIS A 85 -1.72 -21.31 14.23
CA HIS A 85 -1.35 -19.96 14.70
C HIS A 85 -1.81 -18.83 13.77
N ILE A 86 -2.63 -19.13 12.76
CA ILE A 86 -2.94 -18.19 11.69
C ILE A 86 -3.49 -16.84 12.19
N TRP A 87 -4.39 -16.85 13.18
CA TRP A 87 -4.98 -15.60 13.70
C TRP A 87 -3.98 -14.76 14.48
N GLN A 88 -3.02 -15.39 15.17
CA GLN A 88 -1.93 -14.66 15.81
C GLN A 88 -0.99 -14.05 14.76
N GLN A 89 -0.67 -14.80 13.72
CA GLN A 89 0.13 -14.34 12.59
C GLN A 89 -0.56 -13.18 11.83
N PHE A 90 -1.90 -13.23 11.70
CA PHE A 90 -2.69 -12.09 11.22
C PHE A 90 -2.56 -10.87 12.13
N GLY A 91 -2.66 -11.06 13.44
CA GLY A 91 -2.44 -10.01 14.42
C GLY A 91 -1.07 -9.37 14.28
N ASN A 92 -0.02 -10.20 14.12
CA ASN A 92 1.35 -9.74 13.91
C ASN A 92 1.49 -8.95 12.61
N SER A 93 0.92 -9.44 11.50
CA SER A 93 0.94 -8.76 10.21
C SER A 93 0.26 -7.39 10.27
N ILE A 94 -0.90 -7.30 10.90
CA ILE A 94 -1.62 -6.03 11.12
C ILE A 94 -0.80 -5.09 12.00
N TYR A 95 -0.23 -5.60 13.09
CA TYR A 95 0.57 -4.82 14.02
C TYR A 95 1.81 -4.23 13.34
N ILE A 96 2.59 -5.08 12.62
CA ILE A 96 3.77 -4.64 11.87
C ILE A 96 3.35 -3.60 10.81
N GLY A 97 2.38 -3.92 9.97
CA GLY A 97 1.94 -3.03 8.89
C GLY A 97 1.48 -1.66 9.39
N LEU A 98 0.67 -1.61 10.45
CA LEU A 98 0.21 -0.36 11.06
C LEU A 98 1.34 0.41 11.75
N ALA A 99 2.22 -0.28 12.47
CA ALA A 99 3.36 0.37 13.13
C ALA A 99 4.32 0.99 12.10
N VAL A 100 4.66 0.26 11.03
CA VAL A 100 5.49 0.75 9.92
C VAL A 100 4.82 1.95 9.24
N MET A 101 3.53 1.86 8.94
CA MET A 101 2.76 2.97 8.37
C MET A 101 2.85 4.24 9.24
N ILE A 102 2.55 4.12 10.53
CA ILE A 102 2.52 5.26 11.46
C ILE A 102 3.92 5.86 11.62
N LEU A 103 4.93 5.03 11.87
CA LEU A 103 6.30 5.50 12.10
C LEU A 103 6.91 6.12 10.84
N THR A 104 6.68 5.51 9.67
CA THR A 104 7.17 6.06 8.39
C THR A 104 6.53 7.41 8.07
N VAL A 105 5.21 7.54 8.27
CA VAL A 105 4.49 8.80 8.07
C VAL A 105 4.97 9.86 9.06
N LEU A 106 5.14 9.50 10.33
CA LEU A 106 5.62 10.40 11.37
C LEU A 106 7.03 10.90 11.05
N ILE A 107 7.98 10.00 10.83
CA ILE A 107 9.39 10.35 10.55
C ILE A 107 9.48 11.12 9.22
N GLY A 108 8.83 10.63 8.16
CA GLY A 108 8.83 11.25 6.84
C GLY A 108 8.24 12.66 6.84
N SER A 109 7.13 12.88 7.55
CA SER A 109 6.48 14.20 7.63
C SER A 109 7.30 15.19 8.44
N LEU A 110 7.89 14.76 9.57
CA LEU A 110 8.80 15.60 10.37
C LEU A 110 10.06 15.97 9.59
N ALA A 111 10.69 15.01 8.91
CA ALA A 111 11.86 15.27 8.08
C ALA A 111 11.54 16.21 6.92
N SER A 112 10.45 15.98 6.20
CA SER A 112 10.00 16.83 5.10
C SER A 112 9.68 18.26 5.57
N PHE A 113 9.00 18.41 6.71
CA PHE A 113 8.72 19.72 7.31
C PHE A 113 10.01 20.44 7.73
N ALA A 114 10.93 19.75 8.42
CA ALA A 114 12.18 20.33 8.89
C ALA A 114 13.03 20.85 7.72
N VAL A 115 13.13 20.10 6.65
CA VAL A 115 13.91 20.48 5.46
C VAL A 115 13.22 21.55 4.63
N GLY A 116 11.93 21.36 4.36
CA GLY A 116 11.18 22.25 3.45
C GLY A 116 10.82 23.59 4.07
N ARG A 117 10.47 23.61 5.38
CA ARG A 117 9.91 24.79 6.06
C ARG A 117 10.86 25.45 7.05
N MET A 118 11.65 24.67 7.78
CA MET A 118 12.61 25.21 8.73
C MET A 118 13.97 25.55 8.11
N ARG A 119 14.21 25.08 6.87
CA ARG A 119 15.49 25.27 6.14
C ARG A 119 16.72 24.87 6.95
N LEU A 120 16.57 23.85 7.82
CA LEU A 120 17.64 23.38 8.71
C LEU A 120 18.82 22.76 7.97
N CYS A 121 18.59 22.21 6.76
CA CYS A 121 19.63 21.66 5.89
C CYS A 121 19.41 22.18 4.47
N LYS A 122 20.48 22.13 3.64
CA LYS A 122 20.29 22.33 2.20
C LYS A 122 19.36 21.21 1.69
N ASN A 123 18.20 21.59 1.14
CA ASN A 123 17.20 20.66 0.59
C ASN A 123 17.83 19.56 -0.27
N TRP A 124 18.82 19.94 -1.08
CA TRP A 124 19.56 19.05 -1.95
C TRP A 124 20.26 17.89 -1.22
N THR A 125 20.82 18.15 -0.03
CA THR A 125 21.63 17.16 0.71
C THR A 125 20.76 16.02 1.22
N LEU A 126 19.67 16.31 1.95
CA LEU A 126 18.80 15.25 2.50
C LEU A 126 18.08 14.47 1.40
N THR A 127 17.60 15.18 0.36
CA THR A 127 16.96 14.55 -0.78
C THR A 127 17.88 13.57 -1.49
N ASN A 128 19.16 13.96 -1.69
CA ASN A 128 20.10 13.04 -2.32
C ASN A 128 20.50 11.87 -1.42
N PHE A 129 20.63 12.06 -0.12
CA PHE A 129 20.83 10.94 0.79
C PHE A 129 19.66 9.98 0.77
N ALA A 130 18.42 10.47 0.78
CA ALA A 130 17.22 9.63 0.65
C ALA A 130 17.19 8.88 -0.70
N LEU A 131 17.59 9.54 -1.80
CA LEU A 131 17.68 8.88 -3.11
C LEU A 131 18.74 7.79 -3.13
N ILE A 132 19.94 8.04 -2.59
CA ILE A 132 21.02 7.06 -2.54
C ILE A 132 20.58 5.83 -1.72
N THR A 133 19.98 6.03 -0.56
CA THR A 133 19.50 4.93 0.29
C THR A 133 18.36 4.15 -0.37
N PHE A 134 17.48 4.82 -1.10
CA PHE A 134 16.39 4.16 -1.83
C PHE A 134 16.86 3.28 -2.99
N VAL A 135 18.00 3.61 -3.62
CA VAL A 135 18.59 2.82 -4.72
C VAL A 135 19.24 1.53 -4.22
N ILE A 136 19.65 1.46 -2.95
CA ILE A 136 20.26 0.24 -2.39
C ILE A 136 19.18 -0.84 -2.24
N PRO A 137 19.32 -2.02 -2.92
CA PRO A 137 18.35 -3.09 -2.75
C PRO A 137 18.30 -3.57 -1.29
N SER A 138 17.11 -3.65 -0.71
CA SER A 138 16.93 -4.11 0.67
C SER A 138 17.53 -5.51 0.89
N SER A 139 17.43 -6.40 -0.09
CA SER A 139 17.99 -7.75 -0.05
C SER A 139 19.51 -7.78 0.19
N THR A 140 20.28 -6.79 -0.26
CA THR A 140 21.73 -6.73 -0.02
C THR A 140 22.09 -6.41 1.45
N LEU A 141 21.17 -5.78 2.15
CA LEU A 141 21.34 -5.41 3.57
C LEU A 141 20.79 -6.46 4.55
N LEU A 142 20.24 -7.56 4.04
CA LEU A 142 19.63 -8.61 4.85
C LEU A 142 20.59 -9.17 5.90
N ILE A 143 21.78 -9.64 5.48
CA ILE A 143 22.80 -10.20 6.38
C ILE A 143 23.35 -9.17 7.39
N PRO A 144 23.75 -7.93 6.98
CA PRO A 144 24.12 -6.90 7.93
C PRO A 144 23.03 -6.59 8.97
N PHE A 145 21.77 -6.47 8.55
CA PHE A 145 20.65 -6.22 9.45
C PHE A 145 20.48 -7.36 10.45
N PHE A 146 20.46 -8.60 9.99
CA PHE A 146 20.37 -9.76 10.85
C PHE A 146 21.45 -9.76 11.94
N ARG A 147 22.71 -9.49 11.57
CA ARG A 147 23.82 -9.40 12.53
C ARG A 147 23.60 -8.31 13.58
N VAL A 148 23.16 -7.12 13.16
CA VAL A 148 22.90 -6.01 14.08
C VAL A 148 21.77 -6.37 15.04
N ILE A 149 20.66 -6.89 14.54
CA ILE A 149 19.50 -7.32 15.34
C ILE A 149 19.91 -8.39 16.37
N HIS A 150 20.71 -9.36 15.93
CA HIS A 150 21.20 -10.42 16.82
C HIS A 150 22.14 -9.86 17.93
N LEU A 151 23.04 -8.93 17.58
CA LEU A 151 23.92 -8.27 18.54
C LEU A 151 23.17 -7.50 19.63
N TYR A 152 22.04 -6.89 19.28
CA TYR A 152 21.17 -6.17 20.23
C TYR A 152 20.20 -7.07 20.98
N GLY A 153 20.19 -8.40 20.73
CA GLY A 153 19.29 -9.35 21.39
C GLY A 153 17.82 -9.16 20.99
N LEU A 154 17.57 -8.64 19.79
CA LEU A 154 16.23 -8.38 19.24
C LEU A 154 15.76 -9.47 18.27
N SER A 155 16.45 -10.63 18.24
CA SER A 155 16.00 -11.78 17.43
C SER A 155 14.61 -12.24 17.87
N ASP A 156 13.81 -12.72 16.94
CA ASP A 156 12.43 -13.18 17.15
C ASP A 156 11.52 -12.11 17.80
N ASN A 157 11.67 -10.86 17.37
CA ASN A 157 10.92 -9.73 17.92
C ASN A 157 10.30 -8.89 16.78
N LEU A 158 9.00 -8.62 16.88
CA LEU A 158 8.26 -7.82 15.88
C LEU A 158 8.86 -6.41 15.69
N TRP A 159 9.44 -5.82 16.76
CA TRP A 159 10.09 -4.51 16.65
C TRP A 159 11.36 -4.52 15.80
N ALA A 160 12.05 -5.66 15.69
CA ALA A 160 13.19 -5.81 14.80
C ALA A 160 12.76 -5.69 13.34
N VAL A 161 11.67 -6.35 12.97
CA VAL A 161 11.04 -6.24 11.65
C VAL A 161 10.56 -4.81 11.41
N ILE A 162 9.82 -4.23 12.34
CA ILE A 162 9.33 -2.84 12.23
C ILE A 162 10.48 -1.87 11.99
N ALA A 163 11.60 -2.00 12.72
CA ALA A 163 12.76 -1.13 12.55
C ALA A 163 13.40 -1.28 11.17
N ALA A 164 13.52 -2.50 10.64
CA ALA A 164 14.03 -2.76 9.31
C ALA A 164 13.12 -2.13 8.24
N GLU A 165 11.83 -2.42 8.29
CA GLU A 165 10.83 -1.95 7.33
C GLU A 165 10.71 -0.41 7.32
N VAL A 166 10.67 0.22 8.50
CA VAL A 166 10.68 1.70 8.61
C VAL A 166 11.93 2.30 8.00
N THR A 167 13.10 1.64 8.17
CA THR A 167 14.36 2.11 7.58
C THR A 167 14.27 2.14 6.05
N PHE A 168 13.66 1.15 5.42
CA PHE A 168 13.53 1.08 3.96
C PHE A 168 12.37 1.91 3.40
N ALA A 169 11.27 2.04 4.12
CA ALA A 169 10.12 2.83 3.67
C ALA A 169 10.33 4.35 3.82
N THR A 170 11.11 4.79 4.82
CA THR A 170 11.28 6.22 5.15
C THR A 170 11.92 7.06 4.04
N PRO A 171 12.96 6.61 3.29
CA PRO A 171 13.53 7.39 2.20
C PRO A 171 12.50 7.76 1.13
N TYR A 172 11.67 6.80 0.72
CA TYR A 172 10.57 7.07 -0.22
C TYR A 172 9.57 8.07 0.36
N ALA A 173 9.19 7.91 1.62
CA ALA A 173 8.28 8.82 2.32
C ALA A 173 8.81 10.27 2.31
N ILE A 174 10.09 10.46 2.62
CA ILE A 174 10.73 11.78 2.61
C ILE A 174 10.67 12.39 1.22
N LEU A 175 11.00 11.64 0.16
CA LEU A 175 10.98 12.12 -1.21
C LEU A 175 9.59 12.59 -1.65
N VAL A 176 8.58 11.78 -1.43
CA VAL A 176 7.20 12.08 -1.82
C VAL A 176 6.64 13.25 -1.01
N LEU A 177 6.84 13.24 0.32
CA LEU A 177 6.32 14.30 1.18
C LEU A 177 7.05 15.64 0.95
N GLN A 178 8.34 15.61 0.64
CA GLN A 178 9.08 16.82 0.30
C GLN A 178 8.56 17.44 -1.01
N GLN A 179 8.32 16.63 -2.05
CA GLN A 179 7.73 17.12 -3.30
C GLN A 179 6.33 17.69 -3.08
N ALA A 180 5.47 16.99 -2.35
CA ALA A 180 4.14 17.49 -2.03
C ALA A 180 4.18 18.79 -1.21
N GLY A 181 5.11 18.88 -0.27
CA GLY A 181 5.32 20.09 0.56
C GLY A 181 5.71 21.34 -0.25
N THR A 182 6.37 21.18 -1.40
CA THR A 182 6.71 22.33 -2.27
C THR A 182 5.48 22.95 -2.95
N LEU A 183 4.38 22.21 -3.04
CA LEU A 183 3.13 22.69 -3.64
C LEU A 183 2.31 23.56 -2.67
N ILE A 184 2.63 23.55 -1.39
CA ILE A 184 1.95 24.38 -0.38
C ILE A 184 2.67 25.74 -0.31
N PRO A 185 1.97 26.87 -0.58
CA PRO A 185 2.54 28.21 -0.48
C PRO A 185 3.12 28.49 0.93
N ILE A 186 4.32 29.11 0.97
CA ILE A 186 5.00 29.44 2.22
C ILE A 186 4.27 30.52 3.01
N GLU A 187 3.46 31.32 2.34
CA GLU A 187 2.68 32.43 2.87
C GLU A 187 1.73 31.99 4.00
N PHE A 188 1.23 30.73 3.96
CA PHE A 188 0.45 30.17 5.07
C PHE A 188 1.24 30.08 6.37
N ASP A 189 2.51 29.68 6.27
CA ASP A 189 3.38 29.56 7.43
C ASP A 189 3.79 30.94 7.96
N GLU A 190 4.04 31.90 7.05
CA GLU A 190 4.42 33.28 7.40
C GLU A 190 3.26 34.01 8.08
N ALA A 191 2.04 33.88 7.54
CA ALA A 191 0.84 34.46 8.14
C ALA A 191 0.60 33.92 9.56
N ALA A 192 0.70 32.61 9.73
CA ALA A 192 0.52 31.99 11.04
C ALA A 192 1.59 32.45 12.07
N ARG A 193 2.83 32.66 11.61
CA ARG A 193 3.90 33.19 12.48
C ARG A 193 3.68 34.63 12.88
N ILE A 194 3.11 35.44 11.99
CA ILE A 194 2.69 36.81 12.29
C ILE A 194 1.59 36.80 13.38
N ASP A 195 0.67 35.83 13.31
CA ASP A 195 -0.37 35.61 14.32
C ASP A 195 0.17 34.97 15.62
N GLY A 196 1.47 34.75 15.74
CA GLY A 196 2.12 34.23 16.96
C GLY A 196 2.13 32.70 17.08
N ALA A 197 1.82 31.96 16.02
CA ALA A 197 1.87 30.50 16.04
C ALA A 197 3.30 29.98 16.22
N SER A 198 3.49 29.02 17.13
CA SER A 198 4.74 28.29 17.28
C SER A 198 4.97 27.35 16.09
N VAL A 199 6.23 26.92 15.88
CA VAL A 199 6.61 25.98 14.82
C VAL A 199 5.78 24.68 14.88
N LEU A 200 5.55 24.16 16.08
CA LEU A 200 4.73 22.96 16.29
C LEU A 200 3.25 23.21 15.91
N GLN A 201 2.74 24.40 16.20
CA GLN A 201 1.37 24.77 15.80
C GLN A 201 1.25 24.88 14.27
N VAL A 202 2.23 25.45 13.59
CA VAL A 202 2.29 25.48 12.11
C VAL A 202 2.31 24.06 11.57
N TYR A 203 3.15 23.17 12.12
CA TYR A 203 3.22 21.77 11.69
C TYR A 203 1.89 21.03 11.87
N LEU A 204 1.31 21.08 13.09
CA LEU A 204 0.11 20.27 13.40
C LEU A 204 -1.18 20.86 12.81
N ARG A 205 -1.32 22.19 12.74
CA ARG A 205 -2.57 22.84 12.36
C ARG A 205 -2.66 23.28 10.92
N ILE A 206 -1.51 23.45 10.26
CA ILE A 206 -1.43 23.93 8.87
C ILE A 206 -0.81 22.87 7.98
N TYR A 207 0.42 22.49 8.25
CA TYR A 207 1.18 21.61 7.37
C TYR A 207 0.54 20.21 7.25
N LEU A 208 0.31 19.51 8.37
CA LEU A 208 -0.25 18.16 8.34
C LEU A 208 -1.63 18.09 7.67
N PRO A 209 -2.60 18.98 7.96
CA PRO A 209 -3.89 18.95 7.28
C PRO A 209 -3.80 19.19 5.76
N LEU A 210 -2.95 20.12 5.33
CA LEU A 210 -2.74 20.38 3.91
C LEU A 210 -2.00 19.24 3.21
N MET A 211 -1.15 18.52 3.93
CA MET A 211 -0.42 17.34 3.44
C MET A 211 -1.24 16.04 3.49
N ALA A 212 -2.46 16.06 4.03
CA ALA A 212 -3.26 14.84 4.24
C ALA A 212 -3.34 13.90 3.02
N PRO A 213 -3.50 14.37 1.77
CA PRO A 213 -3.49 13.49 0.60
C PRO A 213 -2.16 12.77 0.38
N ALA A 214 -1.04 13.48 0.55
CA ALA A 214 0.29 12.90 0.40
C ALA A 214 0.64 11.96 1.56
N LEU A 215 0.22 12.31 2.79
CA LEU A 215 0.38 11.45 3.96
C LEU A 215 -0.41 10.14 3.81
N ALA A 216 -1.63 10.20 3.30
CA ALA A 216 -2.43 9.01 3.01
C ALA A 216 -1.77 8.11 1.95
N ALA A 217 -1.22 8.70 0.89
CA ALA A 217 -0.51 7.96 -0.16
C ALA A 217 0.75 7.26 0.39
N VAL A 218 1.58 7.99 1.13
CA VAL A 218 2.79 7.45 1.77
C VAL A 218 2.46 6.40 2.82
N GLY A 219 1.43 6.63 3.63
CA GLY A 219 0.98 5.66 4.63
C GLY A 219 0.50 4.36 3.98
N THR A 220 -0.28 4.46 2.91
CA THR A 220 -0.71 3.28 2.14
C THR A 220 0.48 2.52 1.57
N TYR A 221 1.46 3.23 0.99
CA TYR A 221 2.68 2.62 0.50
C TYR A 221 3.44 1.89 1.60
N ALA A 222 3.69 2.55 2.73
CA ALA A 222 4.45 1.97 3.83
C ALA A 222 3.76 0.72 4.43
N LEU A 223 2.43 0.76 4.55
CA LEU A 223 1.65 -0.40 4.98
C LEU A 223 1.76 -1.56 4.00
N LEU A 224 1.56 -1.31 2.69
CA LEU A 224 1.65 -2.35 1.67
C LEU A 224 3.09 -2.88 1.52
N PHE A 225 4.09 -2.03 1.72
CA PHE A 225 5.49 -2.42 1.72
C PHE A 225 5.75 -3.46 2.82
N ALA A 226 5.38 -3.15 4.07
CA ALA A 226 5.53 -4.06 5.19
C ALA A 226 4.62 -5.30 5.09
N TRP A 227 3.41 -5.15 4.56
CA TRP A 227 2.47 -6.26 4.37
C TRP A 227 2.98 -7.32 3.41
N ASN A 228 3.65 -6.91 2.33
CA ASN A 228 4.15 -7.80 1.29
C ASN A 228 5.60 -8.25 1.53
N ASP A 229 6.28 -7.77 2.58
CA ASP A 229 7.63 -8.23 2.86
C ASP A 229 7.58 -9.65 3.44
N TYR A 230 8.39 -10.52 2.87
CA TYR A 230 8.64 -11.88 3.32
C TYR A 230 10.04 -12.02 3.90
N LEU A 231 11.05 -11.45 3.21
CA LEU A 231 12.46 -11.73 3.49
C LEU A 231 12.91 -11.33 4.89
N TYR A 232 12.59 -10.11 5.33
CA TYR A 232 12.97 -9.65 6.67
C TYR A 232 12.14 -10.32 7.76
N GLN A 233 10.86 -10.58 7.48
CA GLN A 233 9.98 -11.28 8.40
C GLN A 233 10.44 -12.72 8.61
N TYR A 234 10.73 -13.46 7.56
CA TYR A 234 11.27 -14.83 7.61
C TYR A 234 12.61 -14.89 8.34
N LEU A 235 13.53 -13.94 8.05
CA LEU A 235 14.86 -13.98 8.65
C LEU A 235 14.88 -13.59 10.13
N LEU A 236 14.03 -12.65 10.55
CA LEU A 236 14.08 -12.05 11.88
C LEU A 236 13.10 -12.68 12.86
N LEU A 237 12.05 -13.38 12.38
CA LEU A 237 11.04 -14.06 13.19
C LEU A 237 11.20 -15.57 13.03
N THR A 238 11.45 -16.26 14.12
CA THR A 238 11.80 -17.69 14.10
C THR A 238 10.78 -18.59 14.79
N SER A 239 10.00 -18.04 15.72
CA SER A 239 8.97 -18.82 16.41
C SER A 239 7.64 -18.75 15.66
N PRO A 240 6.87 -19.86 15.53
CA PRO A 240 5.59 -19.88 14.81
C PRO A 240 4.59 -18.82 15.30
N LYS A 241 4.64 -18.48 16.60
CA LYS A 241 3.76 -17.47 17.20
C LYS A 241 4.13 -16.04 16.82
N ASN A 242 5.40 -15.76 16.52
CA ASN A 242 5.87 -14.42 16.17
C ASN A 242 5.90 -14.20 14.67
N THR A 243 5.81 -15.25 13.86
CA THR A 243 5.77 -15.12 12.40
C THR A 243 4.54 -14.37 11.92
N THR A 244 4.52 -14.05 10.66
CA THR A 244 3.43 -13.34 9.97
C THR A 244 2.75 -14.27 8.96
N VAL A 245 1.59 -13.87 8.47
CA VAL A 245 0.88 -14.64 7.45
C VAL A 245 1.69 -14.77 6.15
N ALA A 246 2.49 -13.75 5.79
CA ALA A 246 3.36 -13.83 4.61
C ALA A 246 4.37 -14.97 4.72
N VAL A 247 4.94 -15.19 5.92
CA VAL A 247 5.86 -16.30 6.19
C VAL A 247 5.10 -17.62 6.28
N ALA A 248 3.94 -17.64 6.93
CA ALA A 248 3.12 -18.85 7.02
C ALA A 248 2.67 -19.36 5.65
N LEU A 249 2.28 -18.47 4.74
CA LEU A 249 1.89 -18.85 3.38
C LEU A 249 3.02 -19.52 2.60
N GLU A 250 4.26 -19.16 2.86
CA GLU A 250 5.38 -19.79 2.17
C GLU A 250 5.69 -21.20 2.71
N GLN A 251 5.40 -21.46 3.98
CA GLN A 251 5.59 -22.78 4.55
C GLN A 251 4.71 -23.86 3.87
N PHE A 252 3.57 -23.45 3.27
CA PHE A 252 2.76 -24.38 2.47
C PHE A 252 3.46 -24.87 1.19
N PHE A 253 4.52 -24.20 0.73
CA PHE A 253 5.30 -24.67 -0.44
C PHE A 253 6.40 -25.66 -0.09
N ASP A 254 6.71 -25.86 1.20
CA ASP A 254 7.79 -26.74 1.65
C ASP A 254 7.36 -28.23 1.68
N ASP A 255 6.07 -28.52 1.75
CA ASP A 255 5.50 -29.86 1.76
C ASP A 255 4.82 -30.21 0.43
N ASP A 256 5.18 -31.37 -0.17
CA ASP A 256 4.57 -31.86 -1.42
C ASP A 256 3.09 -32.19 -1.27
N ASP A 257 2.62 -32.49 -0.05
CA ASP A 257 1.23 -32.83 0.29
C ASP A 257 0.46 -31.65 0.92
N SER A 258 0.96 -30.42 0.79
CA SER A 258 0.29 -29.25 1.39
C SER A 258 -1.12 -29.01 0.83
N PRO A 259 -2.10 -28.73 1.71
CA PRO A 259 -3.47 -28.51 1.30
C PRO A 259 -3.65 -27.14 0.62
N TRP A 260 -3.55 -27.10 -0.70
CA TRP A 260 -3.65 -25.88 -1.52
C TRP A 260 -4.95 -25.10 -1.29
N ASN A 261 -6.06 -25.79 -1.00
CA ASN A 261 -7.34 -25.17 -0.67
C ASN A 261 -7.25 -24.33 0.61
N TYR A 262 -6.54 -24.79 1.64
CA TYR A 262 -6.34 -24.03 2.88
C TYR A 262 -5.43 -22.83 2.64
N MET A 263 -4.33 -23.01 1.90
CA MET A 263 -3.42 -21.93 1.53
C MET A 263 -4.16 -20.82 0.77
N MET A 264 -5.00 -21.17 -0.21
CA MET A 264 -5.78 -20.19 -0.96
C MET A 264 -6.84 -19.49 -0.11
N ALA A 265 -7.48 -20.21 0.82
CA ALA A 265 -8.41 -19.61 1.78
C ALA A 265 -7.68 -18.58 2.69
N VAL A 266 -6.50 -18.93 3.22
CA VAL A 266 -5.65 -18.01 4.01
C VAL A 266 -5.27 -16.79 3.17
N ALA A 267 -4.79 -16.96 1.93
CA ALA A 267 -4.38 -15.88 1.06
C ALA A 267 -5.52 -14.92 0.71
N ILE A 268 -6.74 -15.44 0.49
CA ILE A 268 -7.94 -14.61 0.26
C ILE A 268 -8.24 -13.78 1.51
N VAL A 269 -8.28 -14.38 2.69
CA VAL A 269 -8.54 -13.67 3.94
C VAL A 269 -7.42 -12.66 4.22
N TYR A 270 -6.16 -13.01 3.95
CA TYR A 270 -5.00 -12.13 4.08
C TYR A 270 -5.06 -10.89 3.18
N SER A 271 -5.72 -10.97 2.04
CA SER A 271 -5.89 -9.82 1.15
C SER A 271 -6.90 -8.78 1.66
N VAL A 272 -7.79 -9.14 2.58
CA VAL A 272 -8.88 -8.26 3.05
C VAL A 272 -8.40 -7.01 3.79
N PRO A 273 -7.49 -7.08 4.80
CA PRO A 273 -7.05 -5.89 5.53
C PRO A 273 -6.41 -4.80 4.65
N PRO A 274 -5.44 -5.09 3.75
CA PRO A 274 -4.87 -4.04 2.90
C PRO A 274 -5.90 -3.44 1.95
N ILE A 275 -6.83 -4.22 1.41
CA ILE A 275 -7.94 -3.72 0.59
C ILE A 275 -8.81 -2.76 1.41
N ALA A 276 -9.20 -3.16 2.62
CA ALA A 276 -10.03 -2.33 3.50
C ALA A 276 -9.35 -0.99 3.84
N ILE A 277 -8.06 -1.03 4.19
CA ILE A 277 -7.27 0.16 4.52
C ILE A 277 -7.11 1.07 3.30
N PHE A 278 -6.82 0.50 2.11
CA PHE A 278 -6.76 1.26 0.86
C PHE A 278 -8.10 1.97 0.59
N TYR A 279 -9.23 1.27 0.71
CA TYR A 279 -10.55 1.87 0.52
C TYR A 279 -10.86 2.97 1.54
N ALA A 280 -10.42 2.83 2.79
CA ALA A 280 -10.57 3.86 3.81
C ALA A 280 -9.75 5.12 3.48
N LEU A 281 -8.53 4.96 2.97
CA LEU A 281 -7.60 6.06 2.69
C LEU A 281 -7.81 6.70 1.31
N ARG A 282 -8.40 6.02 0.34
CA ARG A 282 -8.54 6.50 -1.06
C ARG A 282 -9.23 7.86 -1.19
N ARG A 283 -10.18 8.16 -0.28
CA ARG A 283 -10.91 9.44 -0.29
C ARG A 283 -9.97 10.63 -0.04
N TYR A 284 -8.93 10.44 0.76
CA TYR A 284 -7.93 11.47 1.03
C TYR A 284 -6.97 11.63 -0.16
N MET A 285 -6.61 10.52 -0.83
CA MET A 285 -5.72 10.54 -2.00
C MET A 285 -6.36 11.25 -3.20
N ALA A 286 -7.66 11.03 -3.45
CA ALA A 286 -8.38 11.62 -4.58
C ALA A 286 -8.46 13.15 -4.52
N SER A 287 -8.49 13.76 -3.35
CA SER A 287 -8.54 15.21 -3.17
C SER A 287 -7.26 15.93 -3.63
N GLY A 288 -6.10 15.24 -3.58
CA GLY A 288 -4.82 15.80 -4.03
C GLY A 288 -4.67 15.87 -5.56
N LEU A 289 -5.32 14.98 -6.29
CA LEU A 289 -5.25 14.95 -7.78
C LEU A 289 -6.02 16.11 -8.44
N THR A 290 -7.05 16.63 -7.77
CA THR A 290 -7.87 17.73 -8.30
C THR A 290 -7.21 19.10 -8.16
N LEU A 291 -6.30 19.28 -7.21
CA LEU A 291 -5.56 20.54 -7.00
C LEU A 291 -4.46 20.76 -8.05
N GLY A 292 -3.96 19.70 -8.68
CA GLY A 292 -2.96 19.78 -9.78
C GLY A 292 -3.53 19.91 -11.18
N GLY A 293 -4.84 19.73 -11.37
CA GLY A 293 -5.50 19.63 -12.69
C GLY A 293 -6.06 20.92 -13.26
N VAL A 294 -5.99 22.05 -12.57
CA VAL A 294 -6.50 23.34 -13.07
C VAL A 294 -5.34 24.24 -13.48
N LYS A 295 -4.65 23.87 -14.55
CA LYS A 295 -3.88 24.78 -15.41
C LYS A 295 -4.25 24.45 -16.86
N GLY A 296 -5.26 25.10 -17.37
CA GLY A 296 -5.68 25.04 -18.76
C GLY A 296 -6.68 26.12 -19.01
#